data_d3c4eafedf39d4dc6d3f0574a5f22347
#
_entry.id   d3c4eafedf39d4dc6d3f0574a5f22347
#
_cell.length_a   1.000
_cell.length_b   1.000
_cell.length_c   1.000
_cell.angle_alpha   90.00
_cell.angle_beta   90.00
_cell.angle_gamma   90.00
#
_symmetry.space_group_name_H-M   'P 1'
#
loop_
_entity.id
_entity.type
_entity.pdbx_description
1 polymer ?
#
loop_
_entity_poly.entity_id
_entity_poly.type
_entity_poly.pdbx_seq_one_letter_code
_entity_poly.pdbx_strand_id
1 'polypeptide(L)'
;METRRDFIKTCALGLGLTGVSPITFGGTETGQKKEDNETKRYQGGISPWPLVLNTSTIRPAPNLLEKIKIAHETKWDGIEPWINEIEEHEKQGGNLKDLGKQIKDLGLVVPNVIGLWDSMPDGEENFKSSLEVNRNRMRMAADIGSKHIAAIPAPDRENIDLKWCARCYKELLKIGEEEYGIRVAVEFVGFFKGVYRFGQACAIAVDADDPRACIVADTFHLFRGGSGFSGLELVQGKLIAHFHWNDVPGDVPREEQGDAHRIYPGDGILPLKEALIILKNIGYTGCLSLEIFNKEYWKQDLKIVAENGLKKMQECIKSAGV
;
A
#
# COMPACT_ATOMS: atom_id res chain seq x y z
N MET A 1 45.47 -26.08 1.82
CA MET A 1 44.46 -25.53 0.90
C MET A 1 43.77 -26.69 0.19
N GLU A 2 42.68 -27.16 0.75
CA GLU A 2 41.88 -28.22 0.12
C GLU A 2 41.03 -27.58 -1.00
N THR A 3 41.06 -28.20 -2.15
CA THR A 3 40.34 -27.69 -3.33
C THR A 3 38.92 -28.21 -3.38
N ARG A 4 38.03 -27.44 -4.00
CA ARG A 4 36.59 -27.75 -4.19
C ARG A 4 36.26 -29.15 -4.74
N ARG A 5 37.28 -29.90 -5.21
CA ARG A 5 37.15 -31.26 -5.74
C ARG A 5 37.15 -32.35 -4.66
N ASP A 6 37.63 -32.08 -3.46
CA ASP A 6 37.74 -33.10 -2.40
C ASP A 6 36.47 -33.22 -1.57
N PHE A 7 35.61 -32.15 -1.57
CA PHE A 7 34.31 -32.17 -0.87
C PHE A 7 33.24 -33.07 -1.52
N ILE A 8 33.35 -33.33 -2.81
CA ILE A 8 32.35 -34.13 -3.56
C ILE A 8 32.59 -35.64 -3.43
N LYS A 9 33.74 -36.08 -3.00
CA LYS A 9 34.06 -37.51 -2.89
C LYS A 9 33.68 -38.16 -1.55
N THR A 10 33.31 -37.41 -0.54
CA THR A 10 33.01 -37.92 0.80
C THR A 10 31.50 -38.28 1.01
N CYS A 11 30.65 -37.98 0.07
CA CYS A 11 29.18 -38.27 0.18
C CYS A 11 28.70 -39.53 -0.54
N ALA A 12 29.59 -40.35 -1.06
CA ALA A 12 29.22 -41.51 -1.91
C ALA A 12 29.61 -42.88 -1.36
N LEU A 13 29.58 -43.11 -0.08
CA LEU A 13 29.76 -44.45 0.49
C LEU A 13 28.94 -44.62 1.78
N GLY A 14 27.80 -45.26 1.69
CA GLY A 14 26.97 -45.58 2.86
C GLY A 14 25.55 -45.98 2.55
N LEU A 15 25.29 -46.92 1.62
CA LEU A 15 23.99 -47.57 1.48
C LEU A 15 24.12 -49.03 1.88
N GLY A 16 23.89 -49.30 3.16
CA GLY A 16 23.58 -50.65 3.67
C GLY A 16 22.09 -50.90 3.62
N LEU A 17 21.71 -51.93 2.86
CA LEU A 17 20.36 -52.48 2.76
C LEU A 17 19.93 -53.12 4.09
N THR A 18 18.89 -52.61 4.74
CA THR A 18 18.06 -53.40 5.68
C THR A 18 16.61 -53.15 5.34
N GLY A 19 15.89 -54.25 5.10
CA GLY A 19 14.49 -54.27 4.67
C GLY A 19 13.56 -53.66 5.73
N VAL A 20 12.65 -52.81 5.27
CA VAL A 20 11.49 -52.33 6.05
C VAL A 20 10.24 -52.62 5.24
N SER A 21 9.34 -53.43 5.83
CA SER A 21 8.02 -53.76 5.29
C SER A 21 7.15 -52.50 5.12
N PRO A 22 6.27 -52.42 4.14
CA PRO A 22 5.41 -51.26 3.96
C PRO A 22 4.34 -51.19 5.04
N ILE A 23 4.32 -50.14 5.82
CA ILE A 23 3.22 -49.79 6.69
C ILE A 23 2.12 -49.16 5.82
N THR A 24 1.01 -49.88 5.65
CA THR A 24 -0.21 -49.36 5.05
C THR A 24 -0.88 -48.43 6.06
N PHE A 25 -0.79 -47.11 5.83
CA PHE A 25 -1.66 -46.14 6.48
C PHE A 25 -3.05 -46.23 5.84
N GLY A 26 -4.01 -46.75 6.61
CA GLY A 26 -5.43 -46.62 6.31
C GLY A 26 -5.84 -45.14 6.25
N GLY A 27 -6.07 -44.64 5.07
CA GLY A 27 -6.61 -43.32 4.85
C GLY A 27 -8.09 -43.28 5.27
N THR A 28 -8.41 -42.66 6.41
CA THR A 28 -9.75 -42.12 6.59
C THR A 28 -9.85 -40.89 5.68
N GLU A 29 -10.61 -41.00 4.61
CA GLU A 29 -11.08 -39.86 3.85
C GLU A 29 -11.94 -38.99 4.74
N THR A 30 -11.32 -38.04 5.44
CA THR A 30 -12.02 -36.86 5.93
C THR A 30 -12.28 -35.98 4.71
N GLY A 31 -13.52 -36.01 4.24
CA GLY A 31 -14.01 -35.11 3.21
C GLY A 31 -13.77 -33.65 3.67
N GLN A 32 -12.64 -33.11 3.26
CA GLN A 32 -12.48 -31.65 3.24
C GLN A 32 -13.49 -31.14 2.21
N LYS A 33 -14.61 -30.61 2.73
CA LYS A 33 -15.40 -29.65 1.96
C LYS A 33 -14.42 -28.59 1.43
N LYS A 34 -14.17 -28.57 0.13
CA LYS A 34 -13.71 -27.37 -0.54
C LYS A 34 -14.77 -26.30 -0.19
N GLU A 35 -14.47 -25.46 0.79
CA GLU A 35 -15.11 -24.17 0.83
C GLU A 35 -14.72 -23.50 -0.50
N ASP A 36 -15.70 -23.39 -1.38
CA ASP A 36 -15.64 -22.47 -2.51
C ASP A 36 -15.51 -21.07 -1.88
N ASN A 37 -14.27 -20.63 -1.72
CA ASN A 37 -13.93 -19.27 -1.37
C ASN A 37 -14.30 -18.42 -2.61
N GLU A 38 -15.60 -18.15 -2.78
CA GLU A 38 -16.02 -17.08 -3.67
C GLU A 38 -15.26 -15.83 -3.22
N THR A 39 -14.25 -15.46 -4.00
CA THR A 39 -13.46 -14.26 -3.74
C THR A 39 -14.43 -13.09 -3.67
N LYS A 40 -14.52 -12.46 -2.49
CA LYS A 40 -15.37 -11.29 -2.28
C LYS A 40 -15.10 -10.28 -3.39
N ARG A 41 -16.15 -9.84 -4.07
CA ARG A 41 -16.06 -8.83 -5.12
C ARG A 41 -16.73 -7.54 -4.67
N TYR A 42 -16.24 -6.44 -5.20
CA TYR A 42 -16.65 -5.06 -4.89
C TYR A 42 -17.29 -4.41 -6.10
N GLN A 43 -17.91 -3.26 -5.92
CA GLN A 43 -18.52 -2.49 -7.01
C GLN A 43 -19.51 -3.33 -7.85
N GLY A 44 -20.40 -4.03 -7.17
CA GLY A 44 -21.39 -4.88 -7.86
C GLY A 44 -20.80 -6.04 -8.63
N GLY A 45 -19.66 -6.56 -8.20
CA GLY A 45 -18.98 -7.69 -8.85
C GLY A 45 -17.92 -7.30 -9.89
N ILE A 46 -17.65 -6.00 -10.08
CA ILE A 46 -16.69 -5.50 -11.07
C ILE A 46 -15.25 -5.73 -10.62
N SER A 47 -14.95 -5.45 -9.36
CA SER A 47 -13.57 -5.42 -8.86
C SER A 47 -13.30 -6.54 -7.85
N PRO A 48 -12.15 -7.24 -7.92
CA PRO A 48 -11.70 -8.12 -6.84
C PRO A 48 -11.12 -7.34 -5.65
N TRP A 49 -10.90 -6.03 -5.78
CA TRP A 49 -10.35 -5.16 -4.75
C TRP A 49 -11.32 -4.04 -4.39
N PRO A 50 -11.37 -3.58 -3.12
CA PRO A 50 -12.09 -2.37 -2.77
C PRO A 50 -11.53 -1.17 -3.53
N LEU A 51 -12.41 -0.31 -4.05
CA LEU A 51 -12.05 0.96 -4.69
C LEU A 51 -12.19 2.09 -3.68
N VAL A 52 -11.12 2.83 -3.47
CA VAL A 52 -10.97 3.82 -2.41
C VAL A 52 -10.73 5.20 -2.99
N LEU A 53 -11.36 6.21 -2.41
CA LEU A 53 -11.14 7.61 -2.77
C LEU A 53 -10.09 8.20 -1.83
N ASN A 54 -8.89 8.52 -2.34
CA ASN A 54 -7.94 9.33 -1.60
C ASN A 54 -8.40 10.78 -1.59
N THR A 55 -8.34 11.41 -0.43
CA THR A 55 -8.86 12.77 -0.23
C THR A 55 -8.10 13.85 -0.99
N SER A 56 -6.89 13.55 -1.52
CA SER A 56 -6.17 14.42 -2.45
C SER A 56 -6.96 14.68 -3.73
N THR A 57 -7.71 13.70 -4.21
CA THR A 57 -8.50 13.78 -5.46
C THR A 57 -9.60 14.86 -5.36
N ILE A 58 -10.13 15.07 -4.16
CA ILE A 58 -11.16 16.06 -3.85
C ILE A 58 -10.65 17.07 -2.79
N ARG A 59 -9.37 17.42 -2.85
CA ARG A 59 -8.68 18.24 -1.85
C ARG A 59 -9.38 19.56 -1.48
N PRO A 60 -10.03 20.30 -2.43
CA PRO A 60 -10.72 21.56 -2.09
C PRO A 60 -11.99 21.40 -1.25
N ALA A 61 -12.49 20.20 -1.01
CA ALA A 61 -13.61 20.02 -0.10
C ALA A 61 -13.27 20.60 1.30
N PRO A 62 -14.21 21.27 1.96
CA PRO A 62 -13.91 22.19 3.08
C PRO A 62 -13.36 21.49 4.33
N ASN A 63 -13.68 20.23 4.53
CA ASN A 63 -13.22 19.44 5.68
C ASN A 63 -13.34 17.94 5.42
N LEU A 64 -12.82 17.13 6.33
CA LEU A 64 -12.85 15.66 6.21
C LEU A 64 -14.26 15.08 6.21
N LEU A 65 -15.21 15.66 6.95
CA LEU A 65 -16.58 15.17 6.98
C LEU A 65 -17.27 15.29 5.62
N GLU A 66 -17.07 16.40 4.90
CA GLU A 66 -17.62 16.58 3.56
C GLU A 66 -16.98 15.61 2.56
N LYS A 67 -15.66 15.31 2.70
CA LYS A 67 -14.97 14.31 1.88
C LYS A 67 -15.53 12.89 2.10
N ILE A 68 -15.78 12.53 3.36
CA ILE A 68 -16.43 11.25 3.73
C ILE A 68 -17.82 11.15 3.09
N LYS A 69 -18.60 12.23 3.18
CA LYS A 69 -19.92 12.29 2.58
C LYS A 69 -19.89 12.12 1.05
N ILE A 70 -18.98 12.82 0.36
CA ILE A 70 -18.77 12.66 -1.09
C ILE A 70 -18.44 11.20 -1.41
N ALA A 71 -17.46 10.57 -0.71
CA ALA A 71 -17.08 9.19 -0.95
C ALA A 71 -18.29 8.22 -0.80
N HIS A 72 -19.11 8.41 0.25
CA HIS A 72 -20.32 7.61 0.46
C HIS A 72 -21.39 7.83 -0.64
N GLU A 73 -21.71 9.08 -0.96
CA GLU A 73 -22.72 9.43 -1.95
C GLU A 73 -22.34 8.95 -3.36
N THR A 74 -21.07 8.98 -3.70
CA THR A 74 -20.52 8.53 -4.99
C THR A 74 -20.17 7.04 -5.02
N LYS A 75 -20.53 6.27 -3.95
CA LYS A 75 -20.46 4.79 -3.91
C LYS A 75 -19.06 4.19 -3.93
N TRP A 76 -18.08 4.88 -3.38
CA TRP A 76 -16.78 4.28 -3.10
C TRP A 76 -16.88 3.21 -2.00
N ASP A 77 -15.99 2.21 -2.02
CA ASP A 77 -15.90 1.19 -0.97
C ASP A 77 -15.15 1.70 0.27
N GLY A 78 -14.38 2.78 0.12
CA GLY A 78 -13.61 3.36 1.22
C GLY A 78 -13.09 4.76 0.93
N ILE A 79 -12.46 5.33 1.94
CA ILE A 79 -11.81 6.63 1.91
C ILE A 79 -10.39 6.52 2.49
N GLU A 80 -9.44 7.23 1.91
CA GLU A 80 -8.07 7.33 2.40
C GLU A 80 -7.74 8.80 2.71
N PRO A 81 -7.80 9.19 3.98
CA PRO A 81 -7.51 10.55 4.40
C PRO A 81 -6.00 10.80 4.57
N TRP A 82 -5.63 12.07 4.56
CA TRP A 82 -4.31 12.54 4.97
C TRP A 82 -4.31 12.87 6.46
N ILE A 83 -3.20 12.63 7.14
CA ILE A 83 -3.09 12.81 8.59
C ILE A 83 -3.40 14.25 9.04
N ASN A 84 -3.01 15.26 8.25
CA ASN A 84 -3.30 16.65 8.57
C ASN A 84 -4.81 16.97 8.59
N GLU A 85 -5.62 16.23 7.85
CA GLU A 85 -7.09 16.39 7.87
C GLU A 85 -7.70 15.81 9.15
N ILE A 86 -7.10 14.74 9.65
CA ILE A 86 -7.48 14.10 10.91
C ILE A 86 -7.03 14.96 12.09
N GLU A 87 -5.78 15.48 12.04
CA GLU A 87 -5.24 16.42 13.01
C GLU A 87 -6.13 17.67 13.13
N GLU A 88 -6.58 18.22 12.00
CA GLU A 88 -7.45 19.40 11.99
C GLU A 88 -8.84 19.09 12.54
N HIS A 89 -9.41 17.92 12.23
CA HIS A 89 -10.69 17.49 12.78
C HIS A 89 -10.64 17.36 14.32
N GLU A 90 -9.59 16.72 14.87
CA GLU A 90 -9.39 16.60 16.32
C GLU A 90 -9.16 17.94 16.97
N LYS A 91 -8.34 18.82 16.38
CA LYS A 91 -8.07 20.18 16.85
C LYS A 91 -9.33 21.04 16.94
N GLN A 92 -10.28 20.85 16.05
CA GLN A 92 -11.58 21.50 16.07
C GLN A 92 -12.55 20.88 17.09
N GLY A 93 -12.11 19.93 17.91
CA GLY A 93 -12.89 19.29 18.97
C GLY A 93 -13.63 18.03 18.50
N GLY A 94 -13.34 17.52 17.29
CA GLY A 94 -13.91 16.28 16.79
C GLY A 94 -13.37 15.05 17.53
N ASN A 95 -14.22 14.05 17.77
CA ASN A 95 -13.82 12.78 18.36
C ASN A 95 -13.49 11.77 17.25
N LEU A 96 -12.24 11.29 17.22
CA LEU A 96 -11.77 10.41 16.14
C LEU A 96 -12.43 9.01 16.17
N LYS A 97 -12.75 8.48 17.35
CA LYS A 97 -13.45 7.17 17.44
C LYS A 97 -14.89 7.28 16.95
N ASP A 98 -15.56 8.39 17.23
CA ASP A 98 -16.90 8.67 16.71
C ASP A 98 -16.84 8.86 15.20
N LEU A 99 -15.81 9.53 14.68
CA LEU A 99 -15.56 9.67 13.25
C LEU A 99 -15.36 8.31 12.59
N GLY A 100 -14.52 7.44 13.18
CA GLY A 100 -14.30 6.07 12.69
C GLY A 100 -15.59 5.25 12.67
N LYS A 101 -16.41 5.38 13.72
CA LYS A 101 -17.74 4.75 13.75
C LYS A 101 -18.65 5.28 12.65
N GLN A 102 -18.69 6.59 12.43
CA GLN A 102 -19.49 7.20 11.37
C GLN A 102 -19.07 6.71 9.97
N ILE A 103 -17.75 6.65 9.69
CA ILE A 103 -17.20 6.12 8.43
C ILE A 103 -17.68 4.68 8.21
N LYS A 104 -17.59 3.84 9.24
CA LYS A 104 -18.03 2.44 9.20
C LYS A 104 -19.54 2.31 9.00
N ASP A 105 -20.34 3.11 9.70
CA ASP A 105 -21.82 3.11 9.60
C ASP A 105 -22.28 3.54 8.18
N LEU A 106 -21.49 4.38 7.49
CA LEU A 106 -21.69 4.72 6.08
C LEU A 106 -21.26 3.61 5.10
N GLY A 107 -20.74 2.49 5.60
CA GLY A 107 -20.27 1.37 4.79
C GLY A 107 -18.89 1.55 4.17
N LEU A 108 -18.14 2.59 4.56
CA LEU A 108 -16.80 2.87 4.07
C LEU A 108 -15.73 2.19 4.93
N VAL A 109 -14.64 1.77 4.28
CA VAL A 109 -13.42 1.33 4.98
C VAL A 109 -12.35 2.42 4.91
N VAL A 110 -11.46 2.45 5.92
CA VAL A 110 -10.23 3.24 5.90
C VAL A 110 -9.05 2.27 5.81
N PRO A 111 -8.54 1.98 4.60
CA PRO A 111 -7.47 0.99 4.45
C PRO A 111 -6.11 1.52 4.84
N ASN A 112 -5.87 2.80 4.65
CA ASN A 112 -4.62 3.50 4.89
C ASN A 112 -4.85 4.97 5.25
N VAL A 113 -3.87 5.58 5.88
CA VAL A 113 -3.75 7.03 6.11
C VAL A 113 -2.40 7.48 5.59
N ILE A 114 -2.35 8.57 4.81
CA ILE A 114 -1.07 9.19 4.43
C ILE A 114 -0.58 10.01 5.62
N GLY A 115 0.54 9.57 6.26
CA GLY A 115 0.74 10.11 7.58
C GLY A 115 2.11 10.32 8.16
N LEU A 116 3.01 9.39 8.13
CA LEU A 116 4.29 9.51 8.86
C LEU A 116 5.36 10.13 7.95
N TRP A 117 5.38 11.45 7.90
CA TRP A 117 6.37 12.22 7.15
C TRP A 117 7.71 12.24 7.89
N ASP A 118 8.81 12.12 7.15
CA ASP A 118 10.16 12.06 7.70
C ASP A 118 10.27 11.01 8.84
N SER A 119 9.62 9.88 8.64
CA SER A 119 9.48 8.83 9.65
C SER A 119 10.78 8.11 9.98
N MET A 120 11.79 8.25 9.13
CA MET A 120 13.11 7.61 9.24
C MET A 120 14.21 8.68 9.05
N PRO A 121 14.27 9.69 9.94
CA PRO A 121 15.25 10.78 9.84
C PRO A 121 16.67 10.27 10.10
N ASP A 122 17.65 11.12 9.78
CA ASP A 122 19.06 10.79 9.98
C ASP A 122 19.46 10.79 11.46
N GLY A 123 20.10 9.74 11.88
CA GLY A 123 20.65 9.60 13.22
C GLY A 123 19.63 9.26 14.30
N GLU A 124 20.15 8.62 15.33
CA GLU A 124 19.32 8.03 16.40
C GLU A 124 18.59 9.10 17.24
N GLU A 125 19.21 10.25 17.48
CA GLU A 125 18.60 11.32 18.26
C GLU A 125 17.39 11.93 17.54
N ASN A 126 17.51 12.18 16.22
CA ASN A 126 16.39 12.70 15.41
C ASN A 126 15.27 11.67 15.32
N PHE A 127 15.62 10.39 15.18
CA PHE A 127 14.61 9.34 15.17
C PHE A 127 13.85 9.27 16.51
N LYS A 128 14.56 9.28 17.64
CA LYS A 128 13.94 9.29 18.97
C LYS A 128 13.03 10.52 19.16
N SER A 129 13.46 11.68 18.69
CA SER A 129 12.68 12.93 18.76
C SER A 129 11.41 12.88 17.91
N SER A 130 11.42 12.14 16.80
CA SER A 130 10.24 11.97 15.92
C SER A 130 9.18 11.02 16.48
N LEU A 131 9.53 10.17 17.44
CA LEU A 131 8.65 9.08 17.90
C LEU A 131 7.35 9.57 18.55
N GLU A 132 7.37 10.69 19.27
CA GLU A 132 6.17 11.24 19.92
C GLU A 132 5.11 11.63 18.89
N VAL A 133 5.52 12.35 17.85
CA VAL A 133 4.64 12.76 16.75
C VAL A 133 4.14 11.51 16.00
N ASN A 134 5.03 10.56 15.69
CA ASN A 134 4.66 9.33 15.00
C ASN A 134 3.66 8.50 15.81
N ARG A 135 3.84 8.36 17.13
CA ARG A 135 2.87 7.68 18.02
C ARG A 135 1.52 8.34 17.99
N ASN A 136 1.47 9.67 18.10
CA ASN A 136 0.20 10.38 18.06
C ASN A 136 -0.53 10.17 16.72
N ARG A 137 0.19 10.21 15.60
CA ARG A 137 -0.39 9.96 14.28
C ARG A 137 -0.86 8.53 14.09
N MET A 138 -0.12 7.54 14.61
CA MET A 138 -0.56 6.14 14.63
C MET A 138 -1.84 5.95 15.45
N ARG A 139 -1.93 6.59 16.63
CA ARG A 139 -3.16 6.62 17.45
C ARG A 139 -4.33 7.20 16.65
N MET A 140 -4.14 8.36 16.04
CA MET A 140 -5.19 9.01 15.25
C MET A 140 -5.69 8.13 14.10
N ALA A 141 -4.78 7.50 13.36
CA ALA A 141 -5.14 6.59 12.28
C ALA A 141 -5.89 5.35 12.80
N ALA A 142 -5.45 4.79 13.93
CA ALA A 142 -6.13 3.67 14.57
C ALA A 142 -7.53 4.05 15.08
N ASP A 143 -7.67 5.24 15.70
CA ASP A 143 -8.95 5.72 16.25
C ASP A 143 -10.02 5.88 15.16
N ILE A 144 -9.66 6.28 13.94
CA ILE A 144 -10.60 6.31 12.80
C ILE A 144 -10.81 4.95 12.12
N GLY A 145 -10.18 3.89 12.64
CA GLY A 145 -10.34 2.52 12.14
C GLY A 145 -9.45 2.16 10.94
N SER A 146 -8.38 2.88 10.71
CA SER A 146 -7.42 2.54 9.65
C SER A 146 -6.66 1.26 9.97
N LYS A 147 -6.32 0.48 8.93
CA LYS A 147 -5.49 -0.71 9.05
C LYS A 147 -4.00 -0.41 8.91
N HIS A 148 -3.66 0.60 8.11
CA HIS A 148 -2.29 0.98 7.81
C HIS A 148 -2.12 2.49 7.93
N ILE A 149 -0.85 2.90 8.14
CA ILE A 149 -0.42 4.28 8.00
C ILE A 149 0.85 4.30 7.15
N ALA A 150 0.87 5.13 6.09
CA ALA A 150 2.01 5.28 5.21
C ALA A 150 3.15 6.02 5.93
N ALA A 151 4.35 5.49 5.79
CA ALA A 151 5.59 6.05 6.33
C ALA A 151 6.52 6.45 5.18
N ILE A 152 6.81 7.75 5.07
CA ILE A 152 7.65 8.32 4.05
C ILE A 152 9.03 8.60 4.66
N PRO A 153 10.09 7.86 4.24
CA PRO A 153 11.45 8.11 4.70
C PRO A 153 11.97 9.44 4.17
N ALA A 154 12.59 10.23 5.03
CA ALA A 154 13.35 11.47 4.77
C ALA A 154 13.37 11.94 3.29
N PRO A 155 12.37 12.68 2.82
CA PRO A 155 12.09 12.86 1.38
C PRO A 155 13.20 13.60 0.63
N ASP A 156 13.78 14.62 1.23
CA ASP A 156 14.73 15.51 0.57
C ASP A 156 16.20 15.11 0.74
N ARG A 157 16.48 13.99 1.39
CA ARG A 157 17.83 13.57 1.72
C ARG A 157 18.43 12.69 0.63
N GLU A 158 19.59 13.09 0.11
CA GLU A 158 20.44 12.28 -0.77
C GLU A 158 21.23 11.24 0.02
N ASN A 159 21.68 10.18 -0.62
CA ASN A 159 22.53 9.13 -0.05
C ASN A 159 21.98 8.50 1.24
N ILE A 160 20.68 8.19 1.23
CA ILE A 160 20.00 7.58 2.36
C ILE A 160 20.58 6.19 2.71
N ASP A 161 20.83 5.94 3.99
CA ASP A 161 21.20 4.62 4.50
C ASP A 161 19.97 3.74 4.65
N LEU A 162 19.72 2.83 3.69
CA LEU A 162 18.57 1.92 3.72
C LEU A 162 18.59 0.98 4.93
N LYS A 163 19.77 0.61 5.44
CA LYS A 163 19.87 -0.22 6.65
C LYS A 163 19.44 0.54 7.90
N TRP A 164 19.77 1.82 7.96
CA TRP A 164 19.27 2.70 9.01
C TRP A 164 17.76 2.84 8.91
N CYS A 165 17.22 3.08 7.72
CA CYS A 165 15.77 3.14 7.50
C CYS A 165 15.09 1.84 7.93
N ALA A 166 15.65 0.67 7.63
CA ALA A 166 15.12 -0.62 8.04
C ALA A 166 15.06 -0.77 9.57
N ARG A 167 16.09 -0.30 10.30
CA ARG A 167 16.08 -0.28 11.77
C ARG A 167 14.97 0.63 12.34
N CYS A 168 14.88 1.85 11.82
CA CYS A 168 13.81 2.78 12.19
C CYS A 168 12.43 2.18 11.90
N TYR A 169 12.27 1.59 10.72
CA TYR A 169 11.02 0.97 10.30
C TYR A 169 10.61 -0.20 11.19
N LYS A 170 11.56 -1.06 11.58
CA LYS A 170 11.31 -2.15 12.55
C LYS A 170 10.73 -1.64 13.87
N GLU A 171 11.27 -0.53 14.39
CA GLU A 171 10.75 0.07 15.63
C GLU A 171 9.37 0.69 15.41
N LEU A 172 9.12 1.34 14.26
CA LEU A 172 7.80 1.87 13.94
C LEU A 172 6.75 0.77 13.78
N LEU A 173 7.10 -0.38 13.17
CA LEU A 173 6.23 -1.55 13.09
C LEU A 173 5.85 -2.09 14.46
N LYS A 174 6.83 -2.16 15.36
CA LYS A 174 6.62 -2.61 16.74
C LYS A 174 5.66 -1.67 17.48
N ILE A 175 5.94 -0.36 17.46
CA ILE A 175 5.10 0.65 18.10
C ILE A 175 3.67 0.60 17.54
N GLY A 176 3.54 0.59 16.22
CA GLY A 176 2.23 0.59 15.57
C GLY A 176 1.36 -0.59 15.97
N GLU A 177 1.93 -1.79 15.98
CA GLU A 177 1.20 -3.01 16.32
C GLU A 177 0.92 -3.13 17.83
N GLU A 178 1.95 -2.93 18.69
CA GLU A 178 1.83 -3.19 20.13
C GLU A 178 1.02 -2.11 20.85
N GLU A 179 1.13 -0.84 20.44
CA GLU A 179 0.46 0.25 21.12
C GLU A 179 -0.91 0.60 20.51
N TYR A 180 -1.10 0.38 19.20
CA TYR A 180 -2.29 0.88 18.49
C TYR A 180 -2.99 -0.16 17.60
N GLY A 181 -2.41 -1.32 17.36
CA GLY A 181 -2.97 -2.33 16.46
C GLY A 181 -3.00 -1.91 14.99
N ILE A 182 -2.08 -1.02 14.58
CA ILE A 182 -1.98 -0.51 13.21
C ILE A 182 -0.65 -0.92 12.58
N ARG A 183 -0.64 -1.20 11.29
CA ARG A 183 0.59 -1.49 10.54
C ARG A 183 1.13 -0.25 9.88
N VAL A 184 2.44 -0.10 9.94
CA VAL A 184 3.17 0.95 9.22
C VAL A 184 3.61 0.40 7.87
N ALA A 185 3.32 1.11 6.77
CA ALA A 185 3.69 0.71 5.42
C ALA A 185 4.67 1.73 4.82
N VAL A 186 5.82 1.28 4.31
CA VAL A 186 6.81 2.18 3.70
C VAL A 186 6.33 2.62 2.32
N GLU A 187 6.32 3.91 2.07
CA GLU A 187 6.02 4.48 0.76
C GLU A 187 7.28 5.08 0.12
N PHE A 188 7.51 4.74 -1.15
CA PHE A 188 8.53 5.38 -1.99
C PHE A 188 7.89 6.46 -2.85
N VAL A 189 8.55 7.60 -3.00
CA VAL A 189 7.99 8.74 -3.74
C VAL A 189 8.89 9.09 -4.91
N GLY A 190 8.44 8.86 -6.12
CA GLY A 190 9.23 8.82 -7.35
C GLY A 190 9.99 10.09 -7.73
N PHE A 191 9.70 11.23 -7.14
CA PHE A 191 10.41 12.51 -7.35
C PHE A 191 11.23 12.95 -6.14
N PHE A 192 11.28 12.15 -5.05
CA PHE A 192 12.14 12.41 -3.91
C PHE A 192 13.60 12.05 -4.20
N LYS A 193 14.50 12.51 -3.35
CA LYS A 193 15.93 12.23 -3.46
C LYS A 193 16.35 10.97 -2.72
N GLY A 194 15.63 10.62 -1.65
CA GLY A 194 15.92 9.50 -0.76
C GLY A 194 15.40 8.17 -1.28
N VAL A 195 14.21 7.79 -0.84
CA VAL A 195 13.54 6.55 -1.24
C VAL A 195 12.53 6.85 -2.34
N TYR A 196 12.95 6.67 -3.59
CA TYR A 196 12.15 7.01 -4.78
C TYR A 196 11.88 5.81 -5.70
N ARG A 197 12.43 4.64 -5.38
CA ARG A 197 12.24 3.43 -6.17
C ARG A 197 11.56 2.34 -5.35
N PHE A 198 10.73 1.56 -6.03
CA PHE A 198 10.09 0.35 -5.49
C PHE A 198 11.09 -0.59 -4.80
N GLY A 199 12.23 -0.88 -5.46
CA GLY A 199 13.26 -1.76 -4.90
C GLY A 199 13.88 -1.22 -3.59
N GLN A 200 13.95 0.10 -3.38
CA GLN A 200 14.43 0.67 -2.11
C GLN A 200 13.42 0.44 -0.99
N ALA A 201 12.12 0.65 -1.25
CA ALA A 201 11.07 0.35 -0.27
C ALA A 201 11.02 -1.14 0.07
N CYS A 202 11.16 -2.02 -0.93
CA CYS A 202 11.29 -3.46 -0.71
C CYS A 202 12.50 -3.82 0.14
N ALA A 203 13.67 -3.20 -0.09
CA ALA A 203 14.88 -3.44 0.70
C ALA A 203 14.67 -3.03 2.16
N ILE A 204 14.07 -1.87 2.43
CA ILE A 204 13.74 -1.43 3.79
C ILE A 204 12.80 -2.44 4.47
N ALA A 205 11.76 -2.89 3.75
CA ALA A 205 10.77 -3.82 4.31
C ALA A 205 11.40 -5.21 4.60
N VAL A 206 12.25 -5.73 3.71
CA VAL A 206 12.91 -7.03 3.89
C VAL A 206 13.97 -6.97 4.99
N ASP A 207 14.81 -5.92 5.01
CA ASP A 207 15.90 -5.76 5.98
C ASP A 207 15.39 -5.41 7.40
N ALA A 208 14.12 -4.98 7.54
CA ALA A 208 13.47 -4.83 8.84
C ALA A 208 13.32 -6.18 9.57
N ASP A 209 13.34 -7.30 8.84
CA ASP A 209 13.20 -8.66 9.40
C ASP A 209 12.00 -8.78 10.34
N ASP A 210 10.84 -8.37 9.83
CA ASP A 210 9.56 -8.41 10.56
C ASP A 210 8.46 -8.90 9.62
N PRO A 211 7.68 -9.93 9.99
CA PRO A 211 6.63 -10.49 9.12
C PRO A 211 5.47 -9.53 8.83
N ARG A 212 5.36 -8.42 9.56
CA ARG A 212 4.36 -7.36 9.39
C ARG A 212 4.79 -6.32 8.35
N ALA A 213 6.07 -6.34 7.92
CA ALA A 213 6.62 -5.37 7.00
C ALA A 213 5.85 -5.36 5.67
N CYS A 214 5.48 -4.17 5.24
CA CYS A 214 4.71 -3.95 4.02
C CYS A 214 4.98 -2.56 3.43
N ILE A 215 4.53 -2.36 2.19
CA ILE A 215 4.75 -1.11 1.46
C ILE A 215 3.43 -0.55 0.93
N VAL A 216 3.41 0.75 0.69
CA VAL A 216 2.45 1.40 -0.21
C VAL A 216 3.11 1.50 -1.58
N ALA A 217 2.43 1.00 -2.61
CA ALA A 217 2.84 1.15 -3.99
C ALA A 217 1.96 2.20 -4.70
N ASP A 218 2.47 2.79 -5.76
CA ASP A 218 1.79 3.86 -6.51
C ASP A 218 2.19 3.79 -7.99
N THR A 219 1.21 3.82 -8.90
CA THR A 219 1.45 3.76 -10.35
C THR A 219 2.28 4.94 -10.84
N PHE A 220 2.01 6.14 -10.35
CA PHE A 220 2.79 7.34 -10.68
C PHE A 220 4.24 7.21 -10.17
N HIS A 221 4.43 6.79 -8.92
CA HIS A 221 5.77 6.68 -8.35
C HIS A 221 6.60 5.56 -8.97
N LEU A 222 5.98 4.44 -9.38
CA LEU A 222 6.63 3.41 -10.19
C LEU A 222 7.16 3.98 -11.50
N PHE A 223 6.35 4.77 -12.21
CA PHE A 223 6.72 5.42 -13.45
C PHE A 223 7.75 6.53 -13.21
N ARG A 224 7.41 7.52 -12.37
CA ARG A 224 8.22 8.74 -12.14
C ARG A 224 9.60 8.43 -11.59
N GLY A 225 9.70 7.50 -10.64
CA GLY A 225 10.95 7.04 -10.05
C GLY A 225 11.77 6.10 -10.94
N GLY A 226 11.22 5.69 -12.09
CA GLY A 226 11.92 4.83 -13.06
C GLY A 226 12.07 3.38 -12.60
N SER A 227 11.21 2.89 -11.71
CA SER A 227 11.16 1.47 -11.31
C SER A 227 10.52 0.60 -12.41
N GLY A 228 9.56 1.16 -13.15
CA GLY A 228 8.70 0.38 -14.03
C GLY A 228 7.74 -0.53 -13.24
N PHE A 229 7.04 -1.42 -13.94
CA PHE A 229 5.99 -2.27 -13.35
C PHE A 229 6.39 -3.74 -13.23
N SER A 230 7.35 -4.22 -14.04
CA SER A 230 7.77 -5.64 -14.04
C SER A 230 8.31 -6.12 -12.67
N GLY A 231 8.87 -5.21 -11.87
CA GLY A 231 9.33 -5.53 -10.51
C GLY A 231 8.22 -6.00 -9.57
N LEU A 232 6.96 -5.68 -9.86
CA LEU A 232 5.81 -6.15 -9.09
C LEU A 232 5.64 -7.67 -9.15
N GLU A 233 6.07 -8.34 -10.23
CA GLU A 233 6.01 -9.80 -10.38
C GLU A 233 6.97 -10.53 -9.43
N LEU A 234 7.98 -9.85 -8.91
CA LEU A 234 9.03 -10.44 -8.08
C LEU A 234 8.65 -10.51 -6.60
N VAL A 235 7.50 -9.94 -6.20
CA VAL A 235 7.06 -9.90 -4.80
C VAL A 235 5.75 -10.66 -4.61
N GLN A 236 5.47 -11.06 -3.38
CA GLN A 236 4.17 -11.59 -3.01
C GLN A 236 3.19 -10.44 -2.73
N GLY A 237 1.92 -10.61 -3.10
CA GLY A 237 0.90 -9.58 -2.91
C GLY A 237 0.75 -9.08 -1.47
N LYS A 238 1.07 -9.93 -0.47
CA LYS A 238 1.04 -9.56 0.96
C LYS A 238 2.06 -8.48 1.36
N LEU A 239 3.12 -8.28 0.54
CA LEU A 239 4.07 -7.20 0.78
C LEU A 239 3.45 -5.82 0.49
N ILE A 240 2.48 -5.76 -0.42
CA ILE A 240 1.81 -4.53 -0.79
C ILE A 240 0.56 -4.38 0.08
N ALA A 241 0.59 -3.45 1.03
CA ALA A 241 -0.53 -3.18 1.91
C ALA A 241 -1.63 -2.37 1.23
N HIS A 242 -1.23 -1.43 0.41
CA HIS A 242 -2.10 -0.47 -0.25
C HIS A 242 -1.51 -0.05 -1.60
N PHE A 243 -2.37 0.31 -2.57
CA PHE A 243 -1.91 0.71 -3.90
C PHE A 243 -2.63 1.96 -4.38
N HIS A 244 -1.88 3.07 -4.55
CA HIS A 244 -2.38 4.27 -5.20
C HIS A 244 -2.49 4.07 -6.70
N TRP A 245 -3.66 4.38 -7.23
CA TRP A 245 -4.02 4.11 -8.61
C TRP A 245 -4.36 5.40 -9.35
N ASN A 246 -3.63 5.68 -10.40
CA ASN A 246 -3.74 6.86 -11.24
C ASN A 246 -3.08 6.59 -12.60
N ASP A 247 -3.14 7.55 -13.51
CA ASP A 247 -2.45 7.53 -14.79
C ASP A 247 -1.68 8.84 -15.00
N VAL A 248 -0.94 8.96 -16.07
CA VAL A 248 -0.13 10.14 -16.42
C VAL A 248 -0.25 10.48 -17.90
N PRO A 249 -0.15 11.77 -18.29
CA PRO A 249 -0.16 12.19 -19.68
C PRO A 249 1.13 11.75 -20.39
N GLY A 250 1.04 11.52 -21.71
CA GLY A 250 2.16 11.12 -22.53
C GLY A 250 2.95 12.26 -23.17
N ASP A 251 2.45 13.48 -23.08
CA ASP A 251 3.04 14.69 -23.70
C ASP A 251 3.98 15.46 -22.76
N VAL A 252 4.10 15.05 -21.51
CA VAL A 252 5.03 15.62 -20.51
C VAL A 252 6.16 14.62 -20.26
N PRO A 253 7.45 15.01 -20.38
CA PRO A 253 8.58 14.14 -20.06
C PRO A 253 8.48 13.59 -18.62
N ARG A 254 8.81 12.32 -18.44
CA ARG A 254 8.71 11.63 -17.14
C ARG A 254 9.39 12.41 -16.00
N GLU A 255 10.57 12.95 -16.26
CA GLU A 255 11.42 13.66 -15.29
C GLU A 255 10.84 15.01 -14.87
N GLU A 256 9.92 15.56 -15.65
CA GLU A 256 9.26 16.85 -15.38
C GLU A 256 7.90 16.66 -14.71
N GLN A 257 7.37 15.42 -14.70
CA GLN A 257 6.09 15.15 -14.08
C GLN A 257 6.16 15.19 -12.54
N GLY A 258 5.18 15.85 -11.94
CA GLY A 258 4.90 15.86 -10.51
C GLY A 258 3.45 15.47 -10.25
N ASP A 259 3.03 15.45 -9.01
CA ASP A 259 1.68 15.01 -8.59
C ASP A 259 0.53 15.69 -9.35
N ALA A 260 0.69 16.96 -9.71
CA ALA A 260 -0.33 17.71 -10.44
C ALA A 260 -0.60 17.20 -11.87
N HIS A 261 0.27 16.34 -12.40
CA HIS A 261 0.11 15.72 -13.71
C HIS A 261 -0.67 14.40 -13.67
N ARG A 262 -0.98 13.88 -12.49
CA ARG A 262 -1.82 12.67 -12.34
C ARG A 262 -3.20 12.89 -12.93
N ILE A 263 -3.68 11.92 -13.70
CA ILE A 263 -4.99 11.90 -14.36
C ILE A 263 -5.74 10.62 -14.04
N TYR A 264 -7.00 10.53 -14.46
CA TYR A 264 -7.80 9.33 -14.25
C TYR A 264 -7.19 8.09 -14.91
N PRO A 265 -7.31 6.91 -14.26
CA PRO A 265 -6.85 5.64 -14.82
C PRO A 265 -7.45 5.36 -16.20
N GLY A 266 -6.59 5.05 -17.17
CA GLY A 266 -6.97 4.75 -18.54
C GLY A 266 -7.02 5.97 -19.48
N ASP A 267 -6.78 7.17 -18.98
CA ASP A 267 -6.70 8.39 -19.81
C ASP A 267 -5.25 8.74 -20.21
N GLY A 268 -4.27 7.94 -19.77
CA GLY A 268 -2.85 8.20 -19.99
C GLY A 268 -2.10 7.03 -20.63
N ILE A 269 -0.82 6.93 -20.28
CA ILE A 269 0.12 6.03 -20.95
C ILE A 269 0.63 4.88 -20.08
N LEU A 270 0.22 4.81 -18.80
CA LEU A 270 0.72 3.75 -17.92
C LEU A 270 0.15 2.37 -18.30
N PRO A 271 0.92 1.28 -18.14
CA PRO A 271 0.49 -0.08 -18.45
C PRO A 271 -0.43 -0.64 -17.35
N LEU A 272 -1.55 0.06 -17.10
CA LEU A 272 -2.44 -0.25 -15.97
C LEU A 272 -3.14 -1.61 -16.10
N LYS A 273 -3.45 -2.03 -17.32
CA LYS A 273 -4.04 -3.36 -17.59
C LYS A 273 -3.08 -4.47 -17.18
N GLU A 274 -1.83 -4.38 -17.58
CA GLU A 274 -0.77 -5.32 -17.23
C GLU A 274 -0.53 -5.32 -15.71
N ALA A 275 -0.50 -4.14 -15.10
CA ALA A 275 -0.33 -4.00 -13.65
C ALA A 275 -1.47 -4.68 -12.87
N LEU A 276 -2.74 -4.55 -13.30
CA LEU A 276 -3.88 -5.26 -12.68
C LEU A 276 -3.75 -6.79 -12.80
N ILE A 277 -3.30 -7.29 -13.96
CA ILE A 277 -3.04 -8.72 -14.16
C ILE A 277 -1.93 -9.20 -13.22
N ILE A 278 -0.84 -8.44 -13.09
CA ILE A 278 0.24 -8.75 -12.14
C ILE A 278 -0.30 -8.80 -10.72
N LEU A 279 -1.04 -7.80 -10.27
CA LEU A 279 -1.61 -7.76 -8.91
C LEU A 279 -2.47 -8.99 -8.61
N LYS A 280 -3.29 -9.42 -9.57
CA LYS A 280 -4.07 -10.65 -9.44
C LYS A 280 -3.16 -11.89 -9.29
N ASN A 281 -2.14 -11.99 -10.15
CA ASN A 281 -1.24 -13.16 -10.19
C ASN A 281 -0.38 -13.30 -8.94
N ILE A 282 0.08 -12.19 -8.36
CA ILE A 282 0.86 -12.21 -7.10
C ILE A 282 -0.01 -12.36 -5.85
N GLY A 283 -1.33 -12.46 -6.01
CA GLY A 283 -2.28 -12.63 -4.90
C GLY A 283 -2.46 -11.36 -4.06
N TYR A 284 -2.46 -10.18 -4.68
CA TYR A 284 -2.76 -8.93 -3.97
C TYR A 284 -4.21 -8.89 -3.47
N THR A 285 -4.41 -8.53 -2.22
CA THR A 285 -5.73 -8.48 -1.55
C THR A 285 -6.05 -7.13 -0.90
N GLY A 286 -5.18 -6.13 -1.10
CA GLY A 286 -5.39 -4.77 -0.60
C GLY A 286 -6.43 -3.99 -1.41
N CYS A 287 -6.38 -2.68 -1.31
CA CYS A 287 -7.29 -1.75 -1.98
C CYS A 287 -6.58 -1.02 -3.13
N LEU A 288 -7.34 -0.61 -4.13
CA LEU A 288 -6.89 0.36 -5.14
C LEU A 288 -7.45 1.74 -4.77
N SER A 289 -6.58 2.70 -4.51
CA SER A 289 -6.96 4.05 -4.06
C SER A 289 -6.69 5.09 -5.14
N LEU A 290 -7.72 5.79 -5.56
CA LEU A 290 -7.60 6.86 -6.55
C LEU A 290 -6.93 8.07 -5.91
N GLU A 291 -5.65 8.30 -6.22
CA GLU A 291 -4.89 9.43 -5.70
C GLU A 291 -4.47 10.37 -6.82
N ILE A 292 -5.13 11.53 -6.91
CA ILE A 292 -4.92 12.53 -7.95
C ILE A 292 -4.81 13.91 -7.32
N PHE A 293 -3.87 14.73 -7.84
CA PHE A 293 -3.62 16.10 -7.39
C PHE A 293 -3.84 17.12 -8.52
N ASN A 294 -4.69 16.78 -9.48
CA ASN A 294 -4.90 17.58 -10.68
C ASN A 294 -5.70 18.84 -10.38
N LYS A 295 -5.07 20.00 -10.57
CA LYS A 295 -5.66 21.29 -10.29
C LYS A 295 -6.85 21.63 -11.19
N GLU A 296 -6.94 21.06 -12.41
CA GLU A 296 -8.08 21.26 -13.30
C GLU A 296 -9.30 20.47 -12.82
N TYR A 297 -9.09 19.29 -12.22
CA TYR A 297 -10.18 18.55 -11.58
C TYR A 297 -10.67 19.28 -10.34
N TRP A 298 -9.79 19.90 -9.56
CA TRP A 298 -10.16 20.67 -8.37
C TRP A 298 -11.02 21.92 -8.63
N LYS A 299 -11.10 22.40 -9.88
CA LYS A 299 -11.97 23.50 -10.30
C LYS A 299 -13.40 23.04 -10.62
N GLN A 300 -13.64 21.74 -10.73
CA GLN A 300 -14.92 21.14 -11.08
C GLN A 300 -15.76 20.85 -9.82
N ASP A 301 -16.99 20.44 -9.99
CA ASP A 301 -17.78 19.87 -8.91
C ASP A 301 -17.09 18.61 -8.38
N LEU A 302 -16.72 18.58 -7.10
CA LEU A 302 -15.93 17.52 -6.50
C LEU A 302 -16.67 16.18 -6.44
N LYS A 303 -18.01 16.21 -6.43
CA LYS A 303 -18.81 15.00 -6.53
C LYS A 303 -18.71 14.40 -7.93
N ILE A 304 -18.79 15.23 -8.96
CA ILE A 304 -18.59 14.80 -10.36
C ILE A 304 -17.17 14.26 -10.54
N VAL A 305 -16.16 14.89 -9.93
CA VAL A 305 -14.76 14.40 -9.97
C VAL A 305 -14.66 13.00 -9.35
N ALA A 306 -15.28 12.79 -8.20
CA ALA A 306 -15.29 11.49 -7.53
C ALA A 306 -16.04 10.41 -8.35
N GLU A 307 -17.21 10.75 -8.92
CA GLU A 307 -18.01 9.84 -9.77
C GLU A 307 -17.23 9.44 -11.03
N ASN A 308 -16.62 10.40 -11.72
CA ASN A 308 -15.79 10.14 -12.91
C ASN A 308 -14.60 9.25 -12.56
N GLY A 309 -13.94 9.53 -11.43
CA GLY A 309 -12.81 8.72 -10.95
C GLY A 309 -13.20 7.26 -10.72
N LEU A 310 -14.32 7.02 -10.02
CA LEU A 310 -14.80 5.66 -9.77
C LEU A 310 -15.14 4.94 -11.09
N LYS A 311 -15.82 5.62 -12.00
CA LYS A 311 -16.17 5.08 -13.32
C LYS A 311 -14.90 4.66 -14.08
N LYS A 312 -13.87 5.51 -14.12
CA LYS A 312 -12.61 5.25 -14.81
C LYS A 312 -11.86 4.07 -14.18
N MET A 313 -11.84 3.96 -12.86
CA MET A 313 -11.27 2.77 -12.19
C MET A 313 -12.01 1.49 -12.59
N GLN A 314 -13.34 1.51 -12.60
CA GLN A 314 -14.16 0.36 -13.00
C GLN A 314 -13.93 -0.04 -14.45
N GLU A 315 -13.82 0.93 -15.37
CA GLU A 315 -13.52 0.71 -16.79
C GLU A 315 -12.14 0.08 -16.97
N CYS A 316 -11.14 0.59 -16.25
CA CYS A 316 -9.78 0.06 -16.26
C CYS A 316 -9.75 -1.42 -15.81
N ILE A 317 -10.41 -1.77 -14.71
CA ILE A 317 -10.50 -3.13 -14.18
C ILE A 317 -11.23 -4.07 -15.16
N LYS A 318 -12.36 -3.64 -15.71
CA LYS A 318 -13.10 -4.41 -16.73
C LYS A 318 -12.23 -4.70 -17.95
N SER A 319 -11.44 -3.73 -18.41
CA SER A 319 -10.55 -3.89 -19.56
C SER A 319 -9.44 -4.91 -19.33
N ALA A 320 -9.03 -5.08 -18.08
CA ALA A 320 -8.01 -6.07 -17.69
C ALA A 320 -8.56 -7.50 -17.55
N GLY A 321 -9.86 -7.67 -17.36
CA GLY A 321 -10.49 -8.99 -17.22
C GLY A 321 -10.11 -9.71 -15.91
N VAL A 322 -9.88 -8.99 -14.84
CA VAL A 322 -9.46 -9.53 -13.53
C VAL A 322 -10.60 -9.71 -12.54
#